data_cb8fddc7372f1f759349dad58f139bad
#
_entry.id   cb8fddc7372f1f759349dad58f139bad
#
_cell.length_a   1.000
_cell.length_b   1.000
_cell.length_c   1.000
_cell.angle_alpha   90.00
_cell.angle_beta   90.00
_cell.angle_gamma   90.00
#
_symmetry.space_group_name_H-M   'P 1'
#
loop_
_entity.id
_entity.type
_entity.pdbx_description
1 polymer ?
#
loop_
_entity_poly.entity_id
_entity_poly.type
_entity_poly.pdbx_seq_one_letter_code
_entity_poly.pdbx_strand_id
1 'polypeptide(L)'
;INNKNIGYAKYVADNQIDKLGMHKSYNVLEHSKFINNLIEIKSIFLFFQNKEANIFDELILKMTSVLNEYFHKDGSIPLFNGSNNIYTKEIFNSLNKENFLKKRIFSNVDNGIAFYSDKNKKVFFDVVQPNKDMISSNLSAGTLSLELSGFGEKIFTNCGASENFGKNPEYLRYSAAHSTIILQNTNISEIKEANPHIRFPQSVVFRRESNEREEIFEGSHNGYLKKFNKIIKRKLIIDTDFDK
;
A
#
# COMPACT_ATOMS: atom_id res chain seq x y z
N ILE A 1 -29.34 2.07 -18.14
CA ILE A 1 -28.11 1.29 -17.86
C ILE A 1 -28.54 -0.15 -17.59
N ASN A 2 -28.01 -1.11 -18.35
CA ASN A 2 -28.41 -2.52 -18.29
C ASN A 2 -27.68 -3.22 -17.12
N ASN A 3 -28.36 -4.19 -16.46
CA ASN A 3 -27.79 -5.01 -15.38
C ASN A 3 -26.50 -5.75 -15.78
N LYS A 4 -26.31 -6.07 -17.06
CA LYS A 4 -25.06 -6.63 -17.58
C LYS A 4 -23.87 -5.69 -17.36
N ASN A 5 -24.07 -4.37 -17.45
CA ASN A 5 -23.01 -3.38 -17.29
C ASN A 5 -22.57 -3.27 -15.82
N ILE A 6 -23.52 -3.39 -14.88
CA ILE A 6 -23.20 -3.33 -13.46
C ILE A 6 -22.44 -4.59 -13.02
N GLY A 7 -22.86 -5.77 -13.50
CA GLY A 7 -22.14 -7.03 -13.24
C GLY A 7 -20.70 -7.02 -13.78
N TYR A 8 -20.52 -6.46 -14.99
CA TYR A 8 -19.19 -6.29 -15.57
C TYR A 8 -18.32 -5.31 -14.77
N ALA A 9 -18.89 -4.16 -14.36
CA ALA A 9 -18.17 -3.18 -13.53
C ALA A 9 -17.72 -3.80 -12.19
N LYS A 10 -18.60 -4.58 -11.54
CA LYS A 10 -18.22 -5.31 -10.32
C LYS A 10 -17.12 -6.34 -10.58
N TYR A 11 -17.23 -7.13 -11.63
CA TYR A 11 -16.19 -8.11 -12.00
C TYR A 11 -14.82 -7.44 -12.20
N VAL A 12 -14.79 -6.30 -12.92
CA VAL A 12 -13.55 -5.52 -13.10
C VAL A 12 -13.02 -5.04 -11.76
N ALA A 13 -13.90 -4.51 -10.91
CA ALA A 13 -13.51 -4.01 -9.59
C ALA A 13 -12.94 -5.13 -8.69
N ASP A 14 -13.61 -6.26 -8.61
CA ASP A 14 -13.15 -7.42 -7.83
C ASP A 14 -11.77 -7.93 -8.29
N ASN A 15 -11.45 -7.80 -9.58
CA ASN A 15 -10.15 -8.19 -10.13
C ASN A 15 -9.01 -7.21 -9.82
N GLN A 16 -9.31 -5.97 -9.41
CA GLN A 16 -8.30 -4.96 -9.04
C GLN A 16 -7.86 -5.02 -7.59
N ILE A 17 -8.52 -5.81 -6.77
CA ILE A 17 -8.23 -5.92 -5.34
C ILE A 17 -7.80 -7.34 -4.96
N ASP A 18 -7.03 -7.42 -3.89
CA ASP A 18 -6.64 -8.69 -3.30
C ASP A 18 -7.74 -9.25 -2.36
N LYS A 19 -7.51 -10.45 -1.84
CA LYS A 19 -8.44 -11.13 -0.93
C LYS A 19 -8.71 -10.36 0.36
N LEU A 20 -7.82 -9.46 0.75
CA LEU A 20 -7.89 -8.71 1.99
C LEU A 20 -8.50 -7.32 1.80
N GLY A 21 -8.72 -6.91 0.54
CA GLY A 21 -9.37 -5.65 0.21
C GLY A 21 -8.40 -4.53 -0.18
N MET A 22 -7.10 -4.82 -0.33
CA MET A 22 -6.14 -3.84 -0.82
C MET A 22 -6.12 -3.83 -2.36
N HIS A 23 -5.99 -2.66 -2.96
CA HIS A 23 -5.75 -2.55 -4.40
C HIS A 23 -4.42 -3.22 -4.78
N LYS A 24 -4.41 -4.02 -5.83
CA LYS A 24 -3.27 -4.87 -6.23
C LYS A 24 -1.99 -4.11 -6.59
N SER A 25 -2.05 -2.78 -6.77
CA SER A 25 -0.85 -1.96 -6.91
C SER A 25 -0.06 -1.81 -5.61
N TYR A 26 -0.67 -2.10 -4.45
CA TYR A 26 -0.15 -1.78 -3.11
C TYR A 26 0.32 -0.32 -2.98
N ASN A 27 -0.28 0.56 -3.77
CA ASN A 27 -0.15 2.00 -3.70
C ASN A 27 -1.36 2.56 -2.97
N VAL A 28 -1.15 3.18 -1.82
CA VAL A 28 -2.24 3.67 -0.97
C VAL A 28 -3.03 4.80 -1.63
N LEU A 29 -2.36 5.65 -2.41
CA LEU A 29 -3.02 6.70 -3.17
C LEU A 29 -3.95 6.12 -4.26
N GLU A 30 -3.46 5.14 -5.03
CA GLU A 30 -4.29 4.48 -6.05
C GLU A 30 -5.45 3.70 -5.41
N HIS A 31 -5.21 3.06 -4.26
CA HIS A 31 -6.25 2.40 -3.49
C HIS A 31 -7.38 3.37 -3.10
N SER A 32 -7.04 4.57 -2.62
CA SER A 32 -8.02 5.58 -2.24
C SER A 32 -8.76 6.17 -3.44
N LYS A 33 -8.05 6.44 -4.55
CA LYS A 33 -8.68 6.86 -5.81
C LYS A 33 -9.69 5.82 -6.33
N PHE A 34 -9.32 4.54 -6.21
CA PHE A 34 -10.19 3.46 -6.64
C PHE A 34 -11.48 3.40 -5.81
N ILE A 35 -11.40 3.61 -4.49
CA ILE A 35 -12.59 3.74 -3.62
C ILE A 35 -13.49 4.88 -4.11
N ASN A 36 -12.91 6.06 -4.38
CA ASN A 36 -13.68 7.20 -4.88
C ASN A 36 -14.37 6.89 -6.22
N ASN A 37 -13.67 6.22 -7.15
CA ASN A 37 -14.26 5.80 -8.43
C ASN A 37 -15.44 4.84 -8.21
N LEU A 38 -15.36 3.91 -7.26
CA LEU A 38 -16.47 3.01 -6.93
C LEU A 38 -17.67 3.76 -6.36
N ILE A 39 -17.44 4.77 -5.50
CA ILE A 39 -18.49 5.62 -4.94
C ILE A 39 -19.17 6.42 -6.07
N GLU A 40 -18.40 6.98 -7.00
CA GLU A 40 -18.93 7.69 -8.15
C GLU A 40 -19.75 6.78 -9.07
N ILE A 41 -19.23 5.61 -9.39
CA ILE A 41 -19.95 4.60 -10.20
C ILE A 41 -21.27 4.23 -9.51
N LYS A 42 -21.25 3.94 -8.21
CA LYS A 42 -22.46 3.66 -7.43
C LYS A 42 -23.46 4.82 -7.54
N SER A 43 -23.00 6.05 -7.37
CA SER A 43 -23.85 7.26 -7.43
C SER A 43 -24.51 7.42 -8.79
N ILE A 44 -23.79 7.13 -9.89
CA ILE A 44 -24.34 7.12 -11.24
C ILE A 44 -25.47 6.08 -11.36
N PHE A 45 -25.25 4.85 -10.88
CA PHE A 45 -26.29 3.82 -10.94
C PHE A 45 -27.52 4.18 -10.10
N LEU A 46 -27.33 4.80 -8.93
CA LEU A 46 -28.43 5.29 -8.09
C LEU A 46 -29.22 6.42 -8.79
N PHE A 47 -28.53 7.35 -9.45
CA PHE A 47 -29.17 8.42 -10.22
C PHE A 47 -30.11 7.86 -11.29
N PHE A 48 -29.73 6.76 -11.95
CA PHE A 48 -30.59 6.07 -12.92
C PHE A 48 -31.56 5.07 -12.25
N GLN A 49 -31.79 5.18 -10.95
CA GLN A 49 -32.72 4.34 -10.18
C GLN A 49 -32.45 2.82 -10.31
N ASN A 50 -31.19 2.45 -10.51
CA ASN A 50 -30.83 1.05 -10.59
C ASN A 50 -30.75 0.44 -9.19
N LYS A 51 -31.62 -0.51 -8.88
CA LYS A 51 -31.73 -1.17 -7.56
C LYS A 51 -30.50 -2.00 -7.19
N GLU A 52 -29.67 -2.36 -8.17
CA GLU A 52 -28.45 -3.15 -7.95
C GLU A 52 -27.21 -2.29 -7.62
N ALA A 53 -27.35 -0.95 -7.52
CA ALA A 53 -26.23 -0.05 -7.18
C ALA A 53 -25.51 -0.44 -5.90
N ASN A 54 -26.22 -1.04 -4.94
CA ASN A 54 -25.67 -1.46 -3.65
C ASN A 54 -24.70 -2.66 -3.75
N ILE A 55 -24.55 -3.27 -4.91
CA ILE A 55 -23.58 -4.36 -5.15
C ILE A 55 -22.12 -3.93 -4.84
N PHE A 56 -21.83 -2.63 -4.86
CA PHE A 56 -20.52 -2.07 -4.55
C PHE A 56 -20.29 -1.84 -3.04
N ASP A 57 -21.33 -1.88 -2.20
CA ASP A 57 -21.23 -1.46 -0.79
C ASP A 57 -20.27 -2.30 0.03
N GLU A 58 -20.34 -3.62 -0.13
CA GLU A 58 -19.44 -4.53 0.57
C GLU A 58 -17.97 -4.28 0.16
N LEU A 59 -17.73 -4.06 -1.13
CA LEU A 59 -16.41 -3.79 -1.67
C LEU A 59 -15.85 -2.46 -1.16
N ILE A 60 -16.64 -1.39 -1.25
CA ILE A 60 -16.28 -0.05 -0.74
C ILE A 60 -15.98 -0.13 0.75
N LEU A 61 -16.82 -0.80 1.52
CA LEU A 61 -16.63 -0.94 2.97
C LEU A 61 -15.35 -1.72 3.31
N LYS A 62 -15.09 -2.81 2.61
CA LYS A 62 -13.88 -3.62 2.76
C LYS A 62 -12.63 -2.79 2.47
N MET A 63 -12.59 -2.12 1.33
CA MET A 63 -11.46 -1.29 0.92
C MET A 63 -11.23 -0.10 1.85
N THR A 64 -12.30 0.57 2.29
CA THR A 64 -12.22 1.69 3.23
C THR A 64 -11.70 1.24 4.60
N SER A 65 -12.08 0.05 5.06
CA SER A 65 -11.56 -0.52 6.31
C SER A 65 -10.05 -0.76 6.24
N VAL A 66 -9.56 -1.22 5.10
CA VAL A 66 -8.11 -1.35 4.84
C VAL A 66 -7.44 0.02 4.84
N LEU A 67 -8.00 0.99 4.10
CA LEU A 67 -7.41 2.34 4.01
C LEU A 67 -7.28 3.01 5.38
N ASN A 68 -8.23 2.79 6.30
CA ASN A 68 -8.18 3.35 7.65
C ASN A 68 -6.92 2.94 8.43
N GLU A 69 -6.35 1.80 8.10
CA GLU A 69 -5.11 1.35 8.73
C GLU A 69 -3.86 1.95 8.09
N TYR A 70 -3.97 2.62 6.94
CA TYR A 70 -2.84 3.17 6.19
C TYR A 70 -2.64 4.67 6.38
N PHE A 71 -2.91 5.19 7.59
CA PHE A 71 -2.55 6.55 7.95
C PHE A 71 -1.46 6.55 9.02
N HIS A 72 -0.45 7.38 8.83
CA HIS A 72 0.53 7.71 9.85
C HIS A 72 -0.10 8.53 10.99
N LYS A 73 0.64 8.73 12.08
CA LYS A 73 0.18 9.51 13.24
C LYS A 73 0.02 11.01 12.95
N ASP A 74 0.67 11.51 11.90
CA ASP A 74 0.53 12.86 11.36
C ASP A 74 -0.63 13.00 10.36
N GLY A 75 -1.35 11.93 10.08
CA GLY A 75 -2.46 11.88 9.12
C GLY A 75 -2.03 11.71 7.65
N SER A 76 -0.74 11.60 7.37
CA SER A 76 -0.23 11.29 6.03
C SER A 76 -0.34 9.81 5.70
N ILE A 77 -0.24 9.45 4.42
CA ILE A 77 -0.18 8.06 3.96
C ILE A 77 1.26 7.57 3.80
N PRO A 78 1.53 6.25 3.88
CA PRO A 78 2.85 5.71 3.59
C PRO A 78 3.18 5.80 2.10
N LEU A 79 4.46 6.08 1.81
CA LEU A 79 4.96 6.43 0.48
C LEU A 79 5.56 5.22 -0.25
N PHE A 80 4.85 4.10 -0.24
CA PHE A 80 5.24 2.89 -0.98
C PHE A 80 4.67 2.88 -2.40
N ASN A 81 5.36 2.22 -3.31
CA ASN A 81 4.87 1.87 -4.65
C ASN A 81 4.28 3.04 -5.44
N GLY A 82 4.90 4.20 -5.37
CA GLY A 82 4.48 5.40 -6.11
C GLY A 82 3.39 6.22 -5.44
N SER A 83 3.09 5.99 -4.17
CA SER A 83 2.25 6.90 -3.38
C SER A 83 2.91 8.27 -3.18
N ASN A 84 2.10 9.32 -3.06
CA ASN A 84 2.52 10.64 -2.61
C ASN A 84 1.44 11.28 -1.71
N ASN A 85 1.76 12.40 -1.08
CA ASN A 85 0.88 13.04 -0.10
C ASN A 85 -0.01 14.18 -0.65
N ILE A 86 0.01 14.46 -1.95
CA ILE A 86 -0.66 15.64 -2.53
C ILE A 86 -2.16 15.67 -2.19
N TYR A 87 -2.82 14.53 -2.34
CA TYR A 87 -4.28 14.43 -2.20
C TYR A 87 -4.74 13.84 -0.87
N THR A 88 -3.84 13.69 0.11
CA THR A 88 -4.18 13.00 1.37
C THR A 88 -5.36 13.67 2.10
N LYS A 89 -5.38 15.01 2.17
CA LYS A 89 -6.48 15.76 2.81
C LYS A 89 -7.81 15.62 2.07
N GLU A 90 -7.78 15.65 0.73
CA GLU A 90 -8.96 15.54 -0.11
C GLU A 90 -9.57 14.14 0.00
N ILE A 91 -8.72 13.11 -0.04
CA ILE A 91 -9.12 11.72 0.15
C ILE A 91 -9.78 11.54 1.52
N PHE A 92 -9.13 12.00 2.57
CA PHE A 92 -9.65 11.92 3.94
C PHE A 92 -11.00 12.62 4.07
N ASN A 93 -11.14 13.82 3.50
CA ASN A 93 -12.37 14.58 3.54
C ASN A 93 -13.53 13.90 2.76
N SER A 94 -13.23 13.31 1.59
CA SER A 94 -14.25 12.60 0.81
C SER A 94 -14.78 11.37 1.53
N LEU A 95 -13.90 10.59 2.14
CA LEU A 95 -14.27 9.39 2.91
C LEU A 95 -15.00 9.72 4.21
N ASN A 96 -14.66 10.82 4.87
CA ASN A 96 -15.36 11.29 6.07
C ASN A 96 -16.81 11.70 5.79
N LYS A 97 -17.08 12.36 4.66
CA LYS A 97 -18.45 12.76 4.26
C LYS A 97 -19.39 11.56 4.18
N GLU A 98 -18.91 10.43 3.69
CA GLU A 98 -19.67 9.20 3.53
C GLU A 98 -19.73 8.34 4.82
N ASN A 99 -19.16 8.79 5.94
CA ASN A 99 -19.05 8.03 7.21
C ASN A 99 -18.36 6.66 7.08
N PHE A 100 -17.61 6.40 6.00
CA PHE A 100 -16.93 5.12 5.79
C PHE A 100 -15.77 4.90 6.77
N LEU A 101 -15.12 5.96 7.26
CA LEU A 101 -13.98 5.87 8.17
C LEU A 101 -14.33 5.35 9.59
N LYS A 102 -15.60 5.24 9.94
CA LYS A 102 -16.04 4.85 11.29
C LYS A 102 -16.15 3.33 11.50
N LYS A 103 -16.16 2.53 10.44
CA LYS A 103 -16.32 1.08 10.54
C LYS A 103 -14.99 0.37 10.40
N ARG A 104 -14.44 -0.15 11.49
CA ARG A 104 -13.31 -1.09 11.45
C ARG A 104 -13.86 -2.50 11.32
N ILE A 105 -13.55 -3.20 10.23
CA ILE A 105 -13.95 -4.60 10.02
C ILE A 105 -12.77 -5.54 10.25
N PHE A 106 -11.54 -5.06 10.12
CA PHE A 106 -10.35 -5.90 10.19
C PHE A 106 -9.34 -5.38 11.21
N SER A 107 -8.76 -6.32 11.97
CA SER A 107 -7.59 -6.10 12.79
C SER A 107 -6.39 -6.83 12.16
N ASN A 108 -5.26 -6.15 12.07
CA ASN A 108 -3.94 -6.72 11.81
C ASN A 108 -3.82 -7.62 10.57
N VAL A 109 -4.22 -7.12 9.42
CA VAL A 109 -4.05 -7.85 8.16
C VAL A 109 -2.82 -7.33 7.42
N ASP A 110 -1.85 -8.19 7.21
CA ASP A 110 -0.64 -7.89 6.46
C ASP A 110 -0.92 -8.03 4.96
N ASN A 111 -1.34 -6.94 4.32
CA ASN A 111 -1.71 -6.87 2.91
C ASN A 111 -0.53 -6.51 2.00
N GLY A 112 0.56 -7.26 2.07
CA GLY A 112 1.77 -6.90 1.34
C GLY A 112 2.49 -5.66 1.89
N ILE A 113 1.82 -4.86 2.74
CA ILE A 113 2.42 -3.84 3.59
C ILE A 113 2.01 -4.18 5.01
N ALA A 114 2.90 -4.81 5.75
CA ALA A 114 2.68 -5.12 7.16
C ALA A 114 2.72 -3.83 7.98
N PHE A 115 1.93 -3.74 9.03
CA PHE A 115 1.94 -2.58 9.91
C PHE A 115 1.74 -2.95 11.38
N TYR A 116 2.27 -2.10 12.25
CA TYR A 116 1.97 -2.04 13.67
C TYR A 116 1.46 -0.65 14.03
N SER A 117 0.52 -0.57 14.95
CA SER A 117 0.00 0.70 15.43
C SER A 117 -0.38 0.61 16.90
N ASP A 118 0.14 1.53 17.70
CA ASP A 118 -0.32 1.80 19.05
C ASP A 118 -0.77 3.28 19.20
N LYS A 119 -0.90 3.77 20.42
CA LYS A 119 -1.29 5.16 20.69
C LYS A 119 -0.29 6.17 20.13
N ASN A 120 1.00 5.89 20.25
CA ASN A 120 2.08 6.85 20.04
C ASN A 120 2.81 6.67 18.72
N LYS A 121 2.86 5.44 18.16
CA LYS A 121 3.68 5.11 16.99
C LYS A 121 2.92 4.27 15.98
N LYS A 122 3.36 4.37 14.73
CA LYS A 122 2.91 3.53 13.63
C LYS A 122 4.10 3.17 12.75
N VAL A 123 4.23 1.88 12.46
CA VAL A 123 5.29 1.32 11.62
C VAL A 123 4.63 0.66 10.42
N PHE A 124 5.19 0.91 9.24
CA PHE A 124 4.85 0.18 8.01
C PHE A 124 6.08 -0.53 7.46
N PHE A 125 5.88 -1.72 6.92
CA PHE A 125 6.95 -2.53 6.37
C PHE A 125 6.50 -3.15 5.05
N ASP A 126 7.20 -2.83 3.95
CA ASP A 126 6.87 -3.31 2.61
C ASP A 126 7.33 -4.77 2.45
N VAL A 127 6.38 -5.68 2.49
CA VAL A 127 6.59 -7.12 2.27
C VAL A 127 5.88 -7.62 1.01
N VAL A 128 5.60 -6.71 0.09
CA VAL A 128 4.97 -7.02 -1.20
C VAL A 128 5.86 -7.98 -1.99
N GLN A 129 5.27 -9.10 -2.42
CA GLN A 129 5.87 -9.96 -3.42
C GLN A 129 5.60 -9.36 -4.81
N PRO A 130 6.61 -8.77 -5.48
CA PRO A 130 6.43 -8.28 -6.84
C PRO A 130 6.05 -9.42 -7.80
N ASN A 131 5.17 -9.14 -8.76
CA ASN A 131 4.86 -10.04 -9.86
C ASN A 131 4.76 -9.27 -11.19
N LYS A 132 4.69 -9.99 -12.30
CA LYS A 132 4.67 -9.35 -13.63
C LYS A 132 3.42 -8.50 -13.87
N ASP A 133 2.29 -8.88 -13.29
CA ASP A 133 1.01 -8.19 -13.47
C ASP A 133 0.92 -6.92 -12.61
N MET A 134 1.70 -6.88 -11.51
CA MET A 134 1.85 -5.70 -10.65
C MET A 134 2.86 -4.70 -11.18
N ILE A 135 3.58 -5.03 -12.24
CA ILE A 135 4.60 -4.20 -12.87
C ILE A 135 3.91 -3.05 -13.61
N SER A 136 3.17 -2.27 -12.87
CA SER A 136 2.79 -0.95 -13.34
C SER A 136 4.02 -0.04 -13.37
N SER A 137 3.95 1.03 -14.14
CA SER A 137 4.99 2.05 -14.21
C SER A 137 5.38 2.65 -12.85
N ASN A 138 4.67 2.34 -11.78
CA ASN A 138 4.82 2.94 -10.47
C ASN A 138 5.46 2.03 -9.40
N LEU A 139 5.62 0.72 -9.64
CA LEU A 139 6.26 -0.15 -8.67
C LEU A 139 7.71 0.28 -8.43
N SER A 140 8.09 0.43 -7.15
CA SER A 140 9.42 0.86 -6.74
C SER A 140 10.32 -0.31 -6.36
N ALA A 141 11.63 -0.12 -6.44
CA ALA A 141 12.62 -1.09 -5.95
C ALA A 141 12.81 -0.98 -4.43
N GLY A 142 11.70 -0.95 -3.69
CA GLY A 142 11.62 -0.68 -2.24
C GLY A 142 11.33 -1.89 -1.36
N THR A 143 11.43 -3.12 -1.87
CA THR A 143 11.14 -4.33 -1.07
C THR A 143 11.85 -4.31 0.27
N LEU A 144 11.13 -4.61 1.35
CA LEU A 144 11.55 -4.51 2.75
C LEU A 144 11.91 -3.08 3.19
N SER A 145 11.41 -2.05 2.52
CA SER A 145 11.48 -0.69 3.05
C SER A 145 10.51 -0.51 4.23
N LEU A 146 10.82 0.45 5.09
CA LEU A 146 9.98 0.77 6.23
C LEU A 146 9.64 2.26 6.26
N GLU A 147 8.51 2.57 6.91
CA GLU A 147 8.18 3.91 7.39
C GLU A 147 7.79 3.83 8.87
N LEU A 148 8.17 4.85 9.62
CA LEU A 148 7.86 4.98 11.04
C LEU A 148 7.37 6.41 11.31
N SER A 149 6.25 6.52 11.99
CA SER A 149 5.80 7.75 12.62
C SER A 149 5.58 7.55 14.11
N GLY A 150 5.84 8.60 14.88
CA GLY A 150 5.63 8.62 16.31
C GLY A 150 5.41 10.04 16.81
N PHE A 151 4.60 10.20 17.85
CA PHE A 151 4.31 11.49 18.48
C PHE A 151 3.82 12.58 17.52
N GLY A 152 3.07 12.17 16.48
CA GLY A 152 2.50 13.07 15.47
C GLY A 152 3.44 13.44 14.32
N GLU A 153 4.64 12.85 14.23
CA GLU A 153 5.63 13.15 13.19
C GLU A 153 6.16 11.90 12.50
N LYS A 154 6.64 12.05 11.26
CA LYS A 154 7.39 10.99 10.55
C LYS A 154 8.85 10.98 11.02
N ILE A 155 9.34 9.80 11.40
CA ILE A 155 10.72 9.57 11.85
C ILE A 155 11.54 8.94 10.71
N PHE A 156 10.97 7.93 10.05
CA PHE A 156 11.51 7.33 8.83
C PHE A 156 10.46 7.37 7.74
N THR A 157 10.86 7.76 6.53
CA THR A 157 9.98 7.84 5.37
C THR A 157 10.70 7.42 4.10
N ASN A 158 9.93 7.07 3.07
CA ASN A 158 10.39 6.92 1.71
C ASN A 158 10.20 8.24 0.93
N CYS A 159 10.84 8.39 -0.24
CA CYS A 159 10.67 9.58 -1.06
C CYS A 159 9.29 9.66 -1.74
N GLY A 160 8.64 8.50 -1.93
CA GLY A 160 7.37 8.45 -2.66
C GLY A 160 7.51 8.80 -4.14
N ALA A 161 6.38 9.16 -4.76
CA ALA A 161 6.35 9.65 -6.13
C ALA A 161 6.46 11.18 -6.18
N SER A 162 6.86 11.71 -7.35
CA SER A 162 6.90 13.14 -7.60
C SER A 162 5.50 13.76 -7.45
N GLU A 163 5.47 14.94 -6.85
CA GLU A 163 4.26 15.76 -6.74
C GLU A 163 3.91 16.46 -8.05
N ASN A 164 4.86 16.59 -8.96
CA ASN A 164 4.63 17.23 -10.25
C ASN A 164 3.94 16.27 -11.22
N PHE A 165 2.78 16.67 -11.70
CA PHE A 165 2.05 15.95 -12.74
C PHE A 165 2.90 15.84 -14.02
N GLY A 166 3.16 14.62 -14.45
CA GLY A 166 3.74 14.38 -15.76
C GLY A 166 4.67 13.21 -15.88
N LYS A 167 5.68 13.09 -15.06
CA LYS A 167 6.53 11.88 -15.04
C LYS A 167 7.13 11.72 -13.65
N ASN A 168 6.86 10.58 -13.03
CA ASN A 168 7.59 10.19 -11.84
C ASN A 168 9.06 9.95 -12.24
N PRO A 169 10.01 10.79 -11.80
CA PRO A 169 11.40 10.60 -12.16
C PRO A 169 11.86 9.20 -11.77
N GLU A 170 12.53 8.50 -12.69
CA GLU A 170 12.93 7.11 -12.50
C GLU A 170 13.72 6.90 -11.21
N TYR A 171 14.56 7.88 -10.82
CA TYR A 171 15.36 7.82 -9.60
C TYR A 171 14.55 7.72 -8.30
N LEU A 172 13.31 8.23 -8.27
CA LEU A 172 12.40 8.06 -7.10
C LEU A 172 11.92 6.62 -6.94
N ARG A 173 12.10 5.78 -7.96
CA ARG A 173 11.78 4.36 -7.95
C ARG A 173 12.97 3.48 -7.57
N TYR A 174 14.18 4.04 -7.51
CA TYR A 174 15.39 3.30 -7.13
C TYR A 174 15.39 2.94 -5.65
N SER A 175 16.10 1.85 -5.31
CA SER A 175 16.23 1.43 -3.91
C SER A 175 16.80 2.54 -3.01
N ALA A 176 17.63 3.43 -3.55
CA ALA A 176 18.20 4.57 -2.83
C ALA A 176 17.16 5.62 -2.38
N ALA A 177 15.98 5.64 -3.00
CA ALA A 177 14.88 6.51 -2.62
C ALA A 177 13.99 5.91 -1.52
N HIS A 178 14.36 4.75 -0.99
CA HIS A 178 13.59 3.99 -0.01
C HIS A 178 14.44 3.58 1.19
N SER A 179 13.79 3.45 2.34
CA SER A 179 14.41 2.99 3.60
C SER A 179 14.66 1.48 3.58
N THR A 180 15.43 1.00 2.60
CA THR A 180 15.74 -0.42 2.40
C THR A 180 17.26 -0.66 2.28
N ILE A 181 17.67 -1.93 2.15
CA ILE A 181 19.09 -2.32 2.05
C ILE A 181 19.53 -2.34 0.60
N ILE A 182 20.64 -1.67 0.30
CA ILE A 182 21.25 -1.62 -1.02
C ILE A 182 22.59 -2.34 -0.99
N LEU A 183 22.84 -3.22 -1.97
CA LEU A 183 24.13 -3.87 -2.16
C LEU A 183 24.86 -3.28 -3.37
N GLN A 184 26.11 -2.78 -3.14
CA GLN A 184 27.02 -2.31 -4.19
C GLN A 184 26.33 -1.40 -5.23
N ASN A 185 25.57 -0.39 -4.77
CA ASN A 185 24.83 0.55 -5.61
C ASN A 185 23.89 -0.11 -6.64
N THR A 186 23.39 -1.31 -6.33
CA THR A 186 22.47 -2.04 -7.20
C THR A 186 21.06 -2.00 -6.62
N ASN A 187 20.08 -1.63 -7.44
CA ASN A 187 18.67 -1.69 -7.06
C ASN A 187 18.22 -3.13 -6.79
N ILE A 188 17.31 -3.32 -5.86
CA ILE A 188 16.68 -4.62 -5.58
C ILE A 188 15.97 -5.16 -6.82
N SER A 189 15.29 -4.27 -7.56
CA SER A 189 14.65 -4.56 -8.85
C SER A 189 15.26 -3.69 -9.93
N GLU A 190 15.36 -4.20 -11.16
CA GLU A 190 15.72 -3.39 -12.32
C GLU A 190 14.53 -2.52 -12.73
N ILE A 191 14.79 -1.24 -12.94
CA ILE A 191 13.82 -0.27 -13.40
C ILE A 191 14.27 0.25 -14.74
N LYS A 192 13.41 0.14 -15.76
CA LYS A 192 13.66 0.68 -17.11
C LYS A 192 12.46 1.49 -17.56
N GLU A 193 12.74 2.59 -18.24
CA GLU A 193 11.71 3.54 -18.71
C GLU A 193 10.61 2.89 -19.58
N ALA A 194 11.00 1.95 -20.45
CA ALA A 194 10.08 1.31 -21.41
C ALA A 194 9.56 -0.07 -20.94
N ASN A 195 10.21 -0.66 -19.93
CA ASN A 195 9.82 -1.97 -19.43
C ASN A 195 10.12 -2.01 -17.93
N PRO A 196 9.12 -1.84 -17.10
CA PRO A 196 9.28 -1.39 -15.73
C PRO A 196 10.22 -2.26 -14.90
N HIS A 197 10.10 -3.57 -14.85
CA HIS A 197 10.99 -4.39 -14.03
C HIS A 197 11.42 -5.65 -14.78
N ILE A 198 12.68 -5.75 -15.14
CA ILE A 198 13.24 -6.97 -15.77
C ILE A 198 13.68 -7.96 -14.71
N ARG A 199 14.39 -7.50 -13.69
CA ARG A 199 14.83 -8.30 -12.55
C ARG A 199 14.17 -7.74 -11.29
N PHE A 200 13.50 -8.60 -10.54
CA PHE A 200 12.86 -8.28 -9.27
C PHE A 200 12.90 -9.51 -8.35
N PRO A 201 12.68 -9.36 -7.05
CA PRO A 201 12.59 -10.49 -6.12
C PRO A 201 11.54 -11.50 -6.57
N GLN A 202 11.95 -12.75 -6.75
CA GLN A 202 11.06 -13.86 -7.09
C GLN A 202 10.46 -14.51 -5.85
N SER A 203 10.98 -14.16 -4.68
CA SER A 203 10.50 -14.61 -3.39
C SER A 203 10.69 -13.52 -2.35
N VAL A 204 9.60 -13.15 -1.70
CA VAL A 204 9.56 -12.34 -0.49
C VAL A 204 8.86 -13.20 0.56
N VAL A 205 9.52 -13.42 1.69
CA VAL A 205 8.97 -14.19 2.81
C VAL A 205 8.81 -13.24 3.99
N PHE A 206 7.65 -13.26 4.60
CA PHE A 206 7.34 -12.47 5.78
C PHE A 206 6.86 -13.37 6.92
N ARG A 207 7.28 -13.04 8.13
CA ARG A 207 6.82 -13.64 9.38
C ARG A 207 6.54 -12.52 10.37
N ARG A 208 5.50 -12.72 11.15
CA ARG A 208 5.10 -11.85 12.24
C ARG A 208 5.00 -12.67 13.50
N GLU A 209 5.63 -12.18 14.57
CA GLU A 209 5.56 -12.76 15.91
C GLU A 209 5.19 -11.64 16.88
N SER A 210 4.35 -11.94 17.84
CA SER A 210 3.88 -10.97 18.84
C SER A 210 3.95 -11.61 20.23
N ASN A 211 4.47 -10.87 21.19
CA ASN A 211 4.43 -11.23 22.60
C ASN A 211 3.98 -10.01 23.44
N GLU A 212 3.98 -10.11 24.75
CA GLU A 212 3.50 -9.05 25.65
C GLU A 212 4.30 -7.74 25.55
N ARG A 213 5.55 -7.78 25.09
CA ARG A 213 6.48 -6.64 25.08
C ARG A 213 6.95 -6.24 23.70
N GLU A 214 6.83 -7.12 22.72
CA GLU A 214 7.43 -6.92 21.41
C GLU A 214 6.51 -7.40 20.31
N GLU A 215 6.48 -6.61 19.26
CA GLU A 215 5.99 -7.01 17.93
C GLU A 215 7.19 -7.18 17.01
N ILE A 216 7.33 -8.34 16.37
CA ILE A 216 8.48 -8.67 15.55
C ILE A 216 8.03 -8.88 14.11
N PHE A 217 8.62 -8.12 13.18
CA PHE A 217 8.48 -8.30 11.75
C PHE A 217 9.77 -8.82 11.17
N GLU A 218 9.78 -10.00 10.57
CA GLU A 218 10.93 -10.56 9.88
C GLU A 218 10.59 -10.73 8.40
N GLY A 219 11.31 -10.01 7.55
CA GLY A 219 11.19 -10.10 6.10
C GLY A 219 12.46 -10.60 5.45
N SER A 220 12.35 -11.36 4.36
CA SER A 220 13.50 -11.71 3.52
C SER A 220 13.12 -11.66 2.04
N HIS A 221 14.10 -11.34 1.18
CA HIS A 221 13.92 -11.37 -0.26
C HIS A 221 15.17 -11.88 -0.98
N ASN A 222 14.97 -12.43 -2.20
CA ASN A 222 16.04 -12.97 -3.05
C ASN A 222 16.43 -12.03 -4.21
N GLY A 223 16.10 -10.74 -4.17
CA GLY A 223 16.35 -9.78 -5.24
C GLY A 223 17.83 -9.63 -5.62
N TYR A 224 18.74 -9.96 -4.73
CA TYR A 224 20.19 -9.95 -4.93
C TYR A 224 20.82 -11.33 -5.17
N LEU A 225 20.02 -12.40 -5.11
CA LEU A 225 20.53 -13.77 -5.22
C LEU A 225 21.24 -14.00 -6.55
N LYS A 226 20.61 -13.62 -7.67
CA LYS A 226 21.15 -13.85 -9.02
C LYS A 226 22.46 -13.11 -9.28
N LYS A 227 22.64 -11.91 -8.71
CA LYS A 227 23.82 -11.07 -9.01
C LYS A 227 24.94 -11.23 -7.99
N PHE A 228 24.60 -11.42 -6.71
CA PHE A 228 25.56 -11.39 -5.60
C PHE A 228 25.56 -12.68 -4.77
N ASN A 229 24.73 -13.66 -5.10
CA ASN A 229 24.51 -14.86 -4.31
C ASN A 229 24.15 -14.54 -2.85
N LYS A 230 23.30 -13.51 -2.64
CA LYS A 230 22.86 -13.04 -1.31
C LYS A 230 21.34 -12.97 -1.23
N ILE A 231 20.84 -13.43 -0.09
CA ILE A 231 19.46 -13.20 0.38
C ILE A 231 19.53 -12.12 1.44
N ILE A 232 18.67 -11.12 1.33
CA ILE A 232 18.54 -10.08 2.35
C ILE A 232 17.50 -10.53 3.36
N LYS A 233 17.84 -10.39 4.63
CA LYS A 233 16.92 -10.53 5.77
C LYS A 233 16.89 -9.23 6.55
N ARG A 234 15.71 -8.82 6.95
CA ARG A 234 15.49 -7.64 7.79
C ARG A 234 14.53 -8.01 8.91
N LYS A 235 14.94 -7.71 10.13
CA LYS A 235 14.12 -7.91 11.34
C LYS A 235 13.87 -6.55 11.98
N LEU A 236 12.61 -6.24 12.23
CA LEU A 236 12.17 -5.09 13.01
C LEU A 236 11.65 -5.62 14.34
N ILE A 237 12.16 -5.09 15.43
CA ILE A 237 11.66 -5.37 16.78
C ILE A 237 11.03 -4.08 17.27
N ILE A 238 9.76 -4.12 17.54
CA ILE A 238 8.96 -2.98 17.98
C ILE A 238 8.60 -3.23 19.43
N ASP A 239 9.21 -2.46 20.33
CA ASP A 239 8.88 -2.51 21.75
C ASP A 239 7.44 -1.96 21.95
N THR A 240 6.57 -2.74 22.58
CA THR A 240 5.18 -2.39 22.85
C THR A 240 5.01 -1.75 24.24
N ASP A 241 6.04 -1.74 25.08
CA ASP A 241 5.99 -1.32 26.48
C ASP A 241 6.38 0.17 26.69
N PHE A 242 6.48 0.96 25.59
CA PHE A 242 6.91 2.36 25.63
C PHE A 242 5.79 3.32 26.04
N ASP A 243 5.28 3.19 27.25
CA ASP A 243 4.51 4.21 27.97
C ASP A 243 5.30 4.74 29.21
N LYS A 244 6.65 4.64 29.18
CA LYS A 244 7.49 5.23 30.23
C LYS A 244 8.39 6.29 29.71
#